data_167b29cd08e5d2fac8c68d121e333a77
#
_entry.id   167b29cd08e5d2fac8c68d121e333a77
#
_cell.length_a   1.000
_cell.length_b   1.000
_cell.length_c   1.000
_cell.angle_alpha   90.00
_cell.angle_beta   90.00
_cell.angle_gamma   90.00
#
_symmetry.space_group_name_H-M   'P 1'
#
loop_
_entity.id
_entity.type
_entity.pdbx_description
1 polymer ?
#
loop_
_entity_poly.entity_id
_entity_poly.type
_entity_poly.pdbx_seq_one_letter_code
_entity_poly.pdbx_strand_id
1 'polypeptide(L)'
;MSYKLKKLHTKCNYEKGNSGRHYIVIHYTGNTTDTAKANANYFYSTNRGASAHFFVDDTNVYEVVSPNNTSWAVGVNYGHNNLFGKCTNYNSINIEMCSTIGKISDKTFANTVALARKLMNTYNIPVSRVVRHYDVCSKICPGWYGWVGDNESIWKKFKSELSNHYCKVTKESALREKSYVDVIGGTNKSIATIKKGSKVQLVKDLGNGWSQVKYGNKSGYIVNSHLDDKSLSKYNKITVVKGNIYSRVSNGKIAYTKKLDKDREFTVIAVITSGKYKGYKYLYRNLKYYLVR
;
A
#
# COMPACT_ATOMS: atom_id res chain seq x y z
N MET A 1 0.55 -8.33 11.34
CA MET A 1 -0.38 -7.65 12.27
C MET A 1 -1.52 -7.10 11.45
N SER A 2 -2.76 -7.21 11.89
CA SER A 2 -3.91 -6.77 11.10
C SER A 2 -4.75 -5.80 11.93
N TYR A 3 -4.66 -4.52 11.60
CA TYR A 3 -5.66 -3.55 12.02
C TYR A 3 -6.96 -3.77 11.25
N LYS A 4 -8.09 -3.35 11.82
CA LYS A 4 -9.37 -3.29 11.13
C LYS A 4 -9.51 -1.91 10.49
N LEU A 5 -9.54 -1.84 9.15
CA LEU A 5 -9.82 -0.59 8.45
C LEU A 5 -11.33 -0.32 8.46
N LYS A 6 -11.70 0.85 8.95
CA LYS A 6 -13.08 1.35 8.98
C LYS A 6 -13.12 2.71 8.30
N LYS A 7 -14.28 3.07 7.76
CA LYS A 7 -14.51 4.37 7.14
C LYS A 7 -15.61 5.10 7.87
N LEU A 8 -15.31 6.32 8.32
CA LEU A 8 -16.27 7.27 8.85
C LEU A 8 -15.87 8.64 8.32
N HIS A 9 -16.27 8.94 7.09
CA HIS A 9 -15.88 10.17 6.43
C HIS A 9 -16.55 11.37 7.06
N THR A 10 -15.77 12.38 7.40
CA THR A 10 -16.25 13.67 7.89
C THR A 10 -17.15 14.34 6.86
N LYS A 11 -18.14 15.10 7.35
CA LYS A 11 -19.09 15.85 6.50
C LYS A 11 -18.59 17.25 6.16
N CYS A 12 -17.63 17.80 6.91
CA CYS A 12 -17.28 19.21 6.85
C CYS A 12 -15.80 19.56 7.02
N ASN A 13 -14.95 18.60 7.43
CA ASN A 13 -13.54 18.90 7.72
C ASN A 13 -12.63 18.42 6.57
N TYR A 14 -12.90 18.88 5.33
CA TYR A 14 -12.10 18.54 4.16
C TYR A 14 -12.39 19.48 2.99
N GLU A 15 -11.51 19.49 2.01
CA GLU A 15 -11.77 20.05 0.68
C GLU A 15 -11.85 18.93 -0.36
N LYS A 16 -12.71 19.13 -1.37
CA LYS A 16 -12.82 18.19 -2.50
C LYS A 16 -11.59 18.23 -3.37
N GLY A 17 -11.11 17.05 -3.78
CA GLY A 17 -9.96 16.91 -4.67
C GLY A 17 -8.62 17.05 -3.94
N ASN A 18 -7.55 16.99 -4.73
CA ASN A 18 -6.15 17.10 -4.29
C ASN A 18 -5.24 17.37 -5.51
N SER A 19 -3.96 17.69 -5.28
CA SER A 19 -2.95 17.92 -6.33
C SER A 19 -2.00 16.72 -6.54
N GLY A 20 -2.48 15.50 -6.28
CA GLY A 20 -1.69 14.28 -6.26
C GLY A 20 -1.20 13.92 -4.86
N ARG A 21 -0.82 12.65 -4.66
CA ARG A 21 -0.35 12.16 -3.37
C ARG A 21 1.16 11.91 -3.43
N HIS A 22 1.92 12.90 -2.96
CA HIS A 22 3.39 12.92 -3.05
C HIS A 22 4.06 12.65 -1.69
N TYR A 23 3.37 12.92 -0.58
CA TYR A 23 3.90 12.77 0.77
C TYR A 23 2.95 11.98 1.67
N ILE A 24 3.52 11.29 2.66
CA ILE A 24 2.81 10.79 3.83
C ILE A 24 3.36 11.53 5.03
N VAL A 25 2.49 12.18 5.79
CA VAL A 25 2.87 12.93 6.99
C VAL A 25 2.40 12.20 8.22
N ILE A 26 3.33 11.95 9.14
CA ILE A 26 3.08 11.27 10.40
C ILE A 26 2.89 12.32 11.50
N HIS A 27 1.76 12.17 12.20
CA HIS A 27 1.35 13.01 13.32
C HIS A 27 1.07 12.17 14.56
N TYR A 28 0.79 12.83 15.66
CA TYR A 28 0.20 12.27 16.86
C TYR A 28 -0.94 13.15 17.31
N THR A 29 -1.97 12.57 17.93
CA THR A 29 -3.15 13.33 18.39
C THR A 29 -2.84 14.30 19.52
N GLY A 30 -1.74 14.09 20.24
CA GLY A 30 -1.36 14.91 21.40
C GLY A 30 -2.20 14.66 22.65
N ASN A 31 -3.15 13.75 22.61
CA ASN A 31 -4.00 13.39 23.74
C ASN A 31 -3.25 12.48 24.73
N THR A 32 -3.67 12.48 26.00
CA THR A 32 -3.14 11.55 27.00
C THR A 32 -3.63 10.13 26.73
N THR A 33 -4.90 9.98 26.38
CA THR A 33 -5.53 8.70 26.03
C THR A 33 -6.65 8.97 25.01
N ASP A 34 -6.63 8.22 23.91
CA ASP A 34 -7.68 8.28 22.90
C ASP A 34 -7.74 7.05 22.02
N THR A 35 -8.72 6.99 21.14
CA THR A 35 -8.90 5.92 20.15
C THR A 35 -9.16 6.49 18.76
N ALA A 36 -8.85 5.72 17.73
CA ALA A 36 -9.15 6.09 16.35
C ALA A 36 -10.67 6.33 16.13
N LYS A 37 -11.54 5.58 16.83
CA LYS A 37 -12.98 5.76 16.79
C LYS A 37 -13.42 7.09 17.41
N ALA A 38 -12.87 7.45 18.57
CA ALA A 38 -13.20 8.70 19.24
C ALA A 38 -12.82 9.92 18.38
N ASN A 39 -11.61 9.88 17.80
CA ASN A 39 -11.17 10.94 16.87
C ASN A 39 -12.03 10.99 15.60
N ALA A 40 -12.39 9.85 15.01
CA ALA A 40 -13.28 9.83 13.85
C ALA A 40 -14.63 10.47 14.15
N ASN A 41 -15.24 10.17 15.32
CA ASN A 41 -16.48 10.80 15.75
C ASN A 41 -16.33 12.31 16.01
N TYR A 42 -15.19 12.73 16.60
CA TYR A 42 -14.91 14.14 16.88
C TYR A 42 -14.90 15.00 15.61
N PHE A 43 -14.37 14.46 14.51
CA PHE A 43 -14.29 15.16 13.22
C PHE A 43 -15.52 14.94 12.33
N TYR A 44 -16.48 14.08 12.71
CA TYR A 44 -17.54 13.60 11.81
C TYR A 44 -18.48 14.70 11.33
N SER A 45 -19.08 15.48 12.23
CA SER A 45 -20.18 16.39 11.90
C SER A 45 -19.96 17.85 12.31
N THR A 46 -18.91 18.13 13.07
CA THR A 46 -18.62 19.48 13.56
C THR A 46 -17.38 20.00 12.85
N ASN A 47 -17.45 21.23 12.33
CA ASN A 47 -16.27 21.89 11.77
C ASN A 47 -15.26 22.19 12.88
N ARG A 48 -14.06 21.60 12.75
CA ARG A 48 -12.95 21.75 13.70
C ARG A 48 -11.81 22.62 13.15
N GLY A 49 -11.90 23.06 11.90
CA GLY A 49 -10.81 23.77 11.22
C GLY A 49 -9.54 22.93 11.02
N ALA A 50 -9.62 21.63 11.28
CA ALA A 50 -8.52 20.66 11.16
C ALA A 50 -9.07 19.28 10.82
N SER A 51 -8.23 18.41 10.28
CA SER A 51 -8.54 16.98 10.06
C SER A 51 -7.31 16.20 9.66
N ALA A 52 -7.44 14.86 9.64
CA ALA A 52 -6.48 13.96 9.03
C ALA A 52 -7.17 12.93 8.16
N HIS A 53 -6.43 12.28 7.27
CA HIS A 53 -6.96 11.19 6.45
C HIS A 53 -7.24 9.96 7.30
N PHE A 54 -6.32 9.62 8.20
CA PHE A 54 -6.38 8.41 9.01
C PHE A 54 -6.07 8.68 10.47
N PHE A 55 -6.80 8.00 11.35
CA PHE A 55 -6.48 7.85 12.77
C PHE A 55 -6.20 6.38 13.05
N VAL A 56 -5.10 6.10 13.77
CA VAL A 56 -4.58 4.75 14.01
C VAL A 56 -4.47 4.48 15.50
N ASP A 57 -5.08 3.39 15.97
CA ASP A 57 -4.90 2.87 17.32
C ASP A 57 -4.44 1.39 17.31
N ASP A 58 -4.44 0.73 18.46
CA ASP A 58 -3.99 -0.65 18.64
C ASP A 58 -4.74 -1.68 17.79
N THR A 59 -5.97 -1.39 17.42
CA THR A 59 -6.88 -2.37 16.80
C THR A 59 -7.49 -1.87 15.49
N ASN A 60 -7.65 -0.56 15.34
CA ASN A 60 -8.38 0.03 14.24
C ASN A 60 -7.57 1.11 13.52
N VAL A 61 -7.90 1.26 12.26
CA VAL A 61 -7.59 2.45 11.46
C VAL A 61 -8.92 3.01 10.98
N TYR A 62 -9.19 4.27 11.27
CA TYR A 62 -10.34 4.99 10.73
C TYR A 62 -9.91 5.93 9.61
N GLU A 63 -10.47 5.73 8.42
CA GLU A 63 -10.38 6.67 7.31
C GLU A 63 -11.45 7.74 7.52
N VAL A 64 -11.03 8.96 7.87
CA VAL A 64 -11.90 10.09 8.22
C VAL A 64 -12.01 11.07 7.06
N VAL A 65 -10.94 11.32 6.34
CA VAL A 65 -10.95 11.99 5.04
C VAL A 65 -10.51 11.00 3.98
N SER A 66 -11.29 10.86 2.92
CA SER A 66 -10.87 10.02 1.78
C SER A 66 -9.56 10.54 1.20
N PRO A 67 -8.58 9.70 0.85
CA PRO A 67 -7.39 10.15 0.15
C PRO A 67 -7.62 10.80 -1.22
N ASN A 68 -8.83 10.75 -1.77
CA ASN A 68 -9.22 11.52 -2.95
C ASN A 68 -9.51 13.00 -2.66
N ASN A 69 -9.61 13.34 -1.38
CA ASN A 69 -9.91 14.69 -0.88
C ASN A 69 -8.74 15.20 -0.04
N THR A 70 -8.73 16.47 0.26
CA THR A 70 -7.69 17.15 1.04
C THR A 70 -8.08 17.24 2.51
N SER A 71 -7.22 16.76 3.41
CA SER A 71 -7.34 16.98 4.85
C SER A 71 -6.55 18.22 5.30
N TRP A 72 -6.93 18.82 6.42
CA TRP A 72 -6.33 20.06 6.94
C TRP A 72 -5.40 19.75 8.12
N ALA A 73 -4.13 19.43 7.83
CA ALA A 73 -3.18 18.93 8.84
C ALA A 73 -1.81 19.61 8.85
N VAL A 74 -1.37 20.25 7.74
CA VAL A 74 -0.02 20.81 7.58
C VAL A 74 0.01 22.25 7.06
N GLY A 75 -1.07 23.00 7.27
CA GLY A 75 -1.23 24.35 6.69
C GLY A 75 -0.59 25.48 7.52
N VAL A 76 -0.24 25.27 8.78
CA VAL A 76 0.25 26.32 9.70
C VAL A 76 1.77 26.25 9.80
N ASN A 77 2.40 27.41 9.67
CA ASN A 77 3.86 27.55 9.81
C ASN A 77 4.23 27.79 11.29
N TYR A 78 4.97 26.86 11.88
CA TYR A 78 5.54 26.98 13.25
C TYR A 78 7.04 27.32 13.23
N GLY A 79 7.61 27.46 12.05
CA GLY A 79 9.01 27.72 11.78
C GLY A 79 9.34 27.22 10.37
N HIS A 80 10.44 27.70 9.81
CA HIS A 80 10.83 27.33 8.46
C HIS A 80 11.58 26.00 8.49
N ASN A 81 10.93 24.93 8.02
CA ASN A 81 11.60 23.69 7.69
C ASN A 81 11.64 23.48 6.16
N ASN A 82 12.55 22.61 5.70
CA ASN A 82 12.87 22.45 4.27
C ASN A 82 11.68 22.02 3.40
N LEU A 83 10.62 21.50 3.99
CA LEU A 83 9.44 21.01 3.28
C LEU A 83 8.25 21.97 3.34
N PHE A 84 8.36 23.08 4.07
CA PHE A 84 7.28 24.07 4.09
C PHE A 84 7.02 24.63 2.68
N GLY A 85 5.75 24.68 2.26
CA GLY A 85 5.36 25.03 0.90
C GLY A 85 5.55 23.92 -0.16
N LYS A 86 6.40 22.92 0.11
CA LYS A 86 6.58 21.76 -0.78
C LYS A 86 5.65 20.59 -0.41
N CYS A 87 5.52 20.29 0.87
CA CYS A 87 4.54 19.36 1.42
C CYS A 87 3.36 20.19 1.96
N THR A 88 2.19 20.02 1.39
CA THR A 88 0.98 20.79 1.68
C THR A 88 -0.19 19.86 1.97
N ASN A 89 -1.31 20.41 2.47
CA ASN A 89 -2.56 19.67 2.63
C ASN A 89 -2.99 19.00 1.32
N TYR A 90 -2.80 19.68 0.18
CA TYR A 90 -3.26 19.23 -1.13
C TYR A 90 -2.46 18.03 -1.69
N ASN A 91 -1.20 17.86 -1.31
CA ASN A 91 -0.34 16.81 -1.87
C ASN A 91 0.14 15.77 -0.85
N SER A 92 -0.41 15.79 0.36
CA SER A 92 -0.06 14.85 1.42
C SER A 92 -1.21 13.95 1.83
N ILE A 93 -0.86 12.80 2.40
CA ILE A 93 -1.75 11.92 3.16
C ILE A 93 -1.32 12.00 4.62
N ASN A 94 -2.22 12.41 5.51
CA ASN A 94 -1.93 12.67 6.91
C ASN A 94 -2.44 11.51 7.78
N ILE A 95 -1.56 10.97 8.64
CA ILE A 95 -1.83 9.85 9.55
C ILE A 95 -1.58 10.32 10.99
N GLU A 96 -2.63 10.29 11.81
CA GLU A 96 -2.60 10.57 13.23
C GLU A 96 -2.46 9.28 14.04
N MET A 97 -1.44 9.21 14.86
CA MET A 97 -1.26 8.12 15.83
C MET A 97 -1.96 8.46 17.13
N CYS A 98 -2.88 7.60 17.55
CA CYS A 98 -3.59 7.74 18.82
C CYS A 98 -2.72 7.30 19.99
N SER A 99 -2.89 7.98 21.13
CA SER A 99 -2.26 7.61 22.39
C SER A 99 -3.19 6.72 23.21
N THR A 100 -2.78 5.50 23.50
CA THR A 100 -3.58 4.57 24.28
C THR A 100 -3.20 4.56 25.77
N ILE A 101 -2.00 5.01 26.11
CA ILE A 101 -1.44 5.03 27.47
C ILE A 101 -0.59 6.29 27.72
N GLY A 102 -0.97 7.43 27.17
CA GLY A 102 -0.17 8.67 27.23
C GLY A 102 1.09 8.67 26.35
N LYS A 103 1.31 7.59 25.57
CA LYS A 103 2.38 7.42 24.59
C LYS A 103 1.91 6.51 23.46
N ILE A 104 2.68 6.40 22.40
CA ILE A 104 2.40 5.41 21.38
C ILE A 104 2.68 3.99 21.92
N SER A 105 1.75 3.06 21.70
CA SER A 105 1.97 1.64 21.94
C SER A 105 2.71 0.97 20.78
N ASP A 106 3.33 -0.20 21.05
CA ASP A 106 3.95 -1.01 20.01
C ASP A 106 2.95 -1.45 18.93
N LYS A 107 1.69 -1.66 19.29
CA LYS A 107 0.63 -2.03 18.34
C LYS A 107 0.24 -0.88 17.43
N THR A 108 -0.01 0.32 18.00
CA THR A 108 -0.29 1.53 17.20
C THR A 108 0.88 1.86 16.28
N PHE A 109 2.13 1.77 16.79
CA PHE A 109 3.34 1.95 15.98
C PHE A 109 3.35 0.99 14.79
N ALA A 110 3.18 -0.32 15.04
CA ALA A 110 3.20 -1.34 13.99
C ALA A 110 2.04 -1.20 12.99
N ASN A 111 0.84 -0.81 13.45
CA ASN A 111 -0.31 -0.55 12.59
C ASN A 111 -0.07 0.67 11.70
N THR A 112 0.59 1.72 12.24
CA THR A 112 0.97 2.92 11.47
C THR A 112 2.00 2.58 10.41
N VAL A 113 3.03 1.78 10.72
CA VAL A 113 4.00 1.27 9.74
C VAL A 113 3.29 0.50 8.62
N ALA A 114 2.36 -0.41 8.98
CA ALA A 114 1.62 -1.22 8.01
C ALA A 114 0.73 -0.35 7.10
N LEU A 115 0.04 0.65 7.66
CA LEU A 115 -0.76 1.61 6.90
C LEU A 115 0.12 2.44 5.96
N ALA A 116 1.21 3.02 6.48
CA ALA A 116 2.13 3.83 5.69
C ALA A 116 2.71 3.04 4.50
N ARG A 117 3.15 1.79 4.71
CA ARG A 117 3.59 0.90 3.61
C ARG A 117 2.51 0.69 2.56
N LYS A 118 1.27 0.43 2.98
CA LYS A 118 0.14 0.28 2.05
C LYS A 118 -0.07 1.54 1.22
N LEU A 119 -0.04 2.71 1.84
CA LEU A 119 -0.20 4.00 1.15
C LEU A 119 0.99 4.31 0.23
N MET A 120 2.23 4.03 0.67
CA MET A 120 3.42 4.12 -0.19
C MET A 120 3.26 3.29 -1.47
N ASN A 121 2.80 2.05 -1.35
CA ASN A 121 2.55 1.18 -2.51
C ASN A 121 1.40 1.70 -3.38
N THR A 122 0.28 2.10 -2.77
CA THR A 122 -0.92 2.54 -3.50
C THR A 122 -0.66 3.81 -4.32
N TYR A 123 0.09 4.76 -3.75
CA TYR A 123 0.33 6.08 -4.35
C TYR A 123 1.74 6.25 -4.90
N ASN A 124 2.53 5.18 -4.93
CA ASN A 124 3.92 5.19 -5.38
C ASN A 124 4.79 6.24 -4.67
N ILE A 125 4.60 6.41 -3.36
CA ILE A 125 5.33 7.37 -2.53
C ILE A 125 6.60 6.68 -2.00
N PRO A 126 7.80 7.20 -2.29
CA PRO A 126 9.04 6.63 -1.77
C PRO A 126 9.19 6.89 -0.27
N VAL A 127 9.96 6.05 0.42
CA VAL A 127 10.21 6.18 1.87
C VAL A 127 10.81 7.54 2.26
N SER A 128 11.56 8.18 1.37
CA SER A 128 12.12 9.54 1.57
C SER A 128 11.04 10.61 1.72
N ARG A 129 9.84 10.37 1.18
CA ARG A 129 8.69 11.28 1.26
C ARG A 129 7.65 10.86 2.33
N VAL A 130 7.99 9.91 3.18
CA VAL A 130 7.29 9.69 4.45
C VAL A 130 7.99 10.55 5.50
N VAL A 131 7.32 11.56 6.00
CA VAL A 131 7.89 12.64 6.81
C VAL A 131 7.05 12.89 8.06
N ARG A 132 7.59 13.62 9.03
CA ARG A 132 6.85 14.08 10.22
C ARG A 132 6.23 15.46 9.96
N HIS A 133 5.23 15.83 10.69
CA HIS A 133 4.75 17.22 10.70
C HIS A 133 5.90 18.20 11.05
N TYR A 134 6.78 17.80 11.95
CA TYR A 134 8.01 18.54 12.28
C TYR A 134 8.85 18.85 11.04
N ASP A 135 9.06 17.89 10.15
CA ASP A 135 9.87 18.07 8.94
C ASP A 135 9.23 19.06 7.95
N VAL A 136 7.91 19.27 8.07
CA VAL A 136 7.17 20.19 7.19
C VAL A 136 7.23 21.63 7.71
N CYS A 137 6.89 21.87 8.98
CA CYS A 137 6.67 23.23 9.49
C CYS A 137 7.26 23.49 10.88
N SER A 138 8.17 22.66 11.36
CA SER A 138 8.84 22.75 12.67
C SER A 138 7.93 22.57 13.90
N LYS A 139 6.65 22.20 13.72
CA LYS A 139 5.80 21.78 14.83
C LYS A 139 6.37 20.54 15.50
N ILE A 140 6.49 20.53 16.84
CA ILE A 140 6.90 19.33 17.60
C ILE A 140 5.79 18.27 17.49
N CYS A 141 5.78 17.52 16.39
CA CYS A 141 4.79 16.51 16.07
C CYS A 141 5.41 15.42 15.15
N PRO A 142 5.38 14.13 15.57
CA PRO A 142 4.92 13.59 16.85
C PRO A 142 5.75 14.08 18.03
N GLY A 143 5.10 14.45 19.16
CA GLY A 143 5.75 15.08 20.31
C GLY A 143 6.23 14.10 21.39
N TRP A 144 6.18 12.79 21.16
CA TRP A 144 6.73 11.81 22.09
C TRP A 144 8.24 11.71 21.98
N TYR A 145 8.88 11.30 23.10
CA TYR A 145 10.32 11.06 23.13
C TYR A 145 10.77 10.11 22.01
N GLY A 146 11.88 10.43 21.38
CA GLY A 146 12.47 9.65 20.29
C GLY A 146 11.91 9.93 18.88
N TRP A 147 10.95 10.86 18.75
CA TRP A 147 10.41 11.24 17.44
C TRP A 147 11.01 12.53 16.87
N VAL A 148 11.32 13.51 17.72
CA VAL A 148 11.80 14.85 17.33
C VAL A 148 12.84 15.33 18.33
N GLY A 149 13.73 16.25 17.95
CA GLY A 149 14.77 16.85 18.79
C GLY A 149 16.09 16.08 18.77
N ASP A 150 16.83 16.13 19.86
CA ASP A 150 18.18 15.53 19.95
C ASP A 150 18.16 14.01 19.90
N ASN A 151 17.02 13.39 20.22
CA ASN A 151 16.83 11.96 20.16
C ASN A 151 15.73 11.60 19.14
N GLU A 152 16.14 11.08 18.00
CA GLU A 152 15.23 10.60 16.95
C GLU A 152 15.23 9.08 16.80
N SER A 153 15.52 8.34 17.88
CA SER A 153 15.66 6.88 17.82
C SER A 153 14.40 6.16 17.32
N ILE A 154 13.22 6.60 17.76
CA ILE A 154 11.94 6.01 17.34
C ILE A 154 11.62 6.37 15.88
N TRP A 155 11.89 7.62 15.47
CA TRP A 155 11.73 8.01 14.07
C TRP A 155 12.67 7.22 13.14
N LYS A 156 13.94 7.07 13.52
CA LYS A 156 14.90 6.23 12.77
C LYS A 156 14.43 4.78 12.68
N LYS A 157 13.91 4.22 13.81
CA LYS A 157 13.28 2.89 13.81
C LYS A 157 12.10 2.84 12.86
N PHE A 158 11.19 3.83 12.89
CA PHE A 158 10.02 3.90 12.00
C PHE A 158 10.44 3.90 10.53
N LYS A 159 11.40 4.72 10.14
CA LYS A 159 11.95 4.78 8.77
C LYS A 159 12.62 3.47 8.36
N SER A 160 13.36 2.84 9.26
CA SER A 160 13.97 1.52 9.04
C SER A 160 12.93 0.45 8.81
N GLU A 161 11.85 0.43 9.63
CA GLU A 161 10.73 -0.49 9.43
C GLU A 161 10.08 -0.30 8.06
N LEU A 162 9.87 0.94 7.61
CA LEU A 162 9.32 1.21 6.28
C LEU A 162 10.21 0.68 5.15
N SER A 163 11.54 0.81 5.30
CA SER A 163 12.52 0.42 4.29
C SER A 163 12.78 -1.09 4.26
N ASN A 164 12.66 -1.76 5.40
CA ASN A 164 13.05 -3.16 5.62
C ASN A 164 11.83 -4.07 5.78
N HIS A 165 10.90 -4.00 4.84
CA HIS A 165 9.76 -4.91 4.86
C HIS A 165 10.17 -6.30 4.41
N TYR A 166 10.22 -7.24 5.36
CA TYR A 166 10.48 -8.66 5.07
C TYR A 166 9.20 -9.48 5.16
N CYS A 167 9.01 -10.34 4.16
CA CYS A 167 7.96 -11.37 4.16
C CYS A 167 8.61 -12.75 4.31
N LYS A 168 7.93 -13.67 4.98
CA LYS A 168 8.31 -15.09 5.01
C LYS A 168 7.63 -15.82 3.86
N VAL A 169 8.37 -16.67 3.17
CA VAL A 169 7.84 -17.51 2.09
C VAL A 169 7.09 -18.70 2.70
N THR A 170 5.81 -18.84 2.37
CA THR A 170 4.90 -19.84 2.97
C THR A 170 4.97 -21.21 2.31
N LYS A 171 5.46 -21.27 1.07
CA LYS A 171 5.75 -22.51 0.32
C LYS A 171 6.90 -22.29 -0.65
N GLU A 172 7.60 -23.35 -1.04
CA GLU A 172 8.70 -23.25 -2.00
C GLU A 172 8.27 -22.50 -3.26
N SER A 173 9.10 -21.59 -3.73
CA SER A 173 8.74 -20.64 -4.77
C SER A 173 9.93 -20.32 -5.67
N ALA A 174 9.65 -20.12 -6.94
CA ALA A 174 10.63 -19.56 -7.86
C ALA A 174 10.69 -18.02 -7.71
N LEU A 175 11.90 -17.49 -7.55
CA LEU A 175 12.17 -16.09 -7.81
C LEU A 175 12.29 -15.90 -9.33
N ARG A 176 11.45 -15.09 -9.92
CA ARG A 176 11.36 -14.93 -11.38
C ARG A 176 12.10 -13.67 -11.84
N GLU A 177 12.64 -13.73 -13.05
CA GLU A 177 13.33 -12.59 -13.67
C GLU A 177 12.38 -11.44 -14.00
N LYS A 178 11.13 -11.75 -14.36
CA LYS A 178 10.08 -10.77 -14.72
C LYS A 178 8.79 -11.06 -13.97
N SER A 179 8.00 -10.02 -13.69
CA SER A 179 6.59 -10.21 -13.33
C SER A 179 5.84 -10.74 -14.56
N TYR A 180 4.78 -11.55 -14.37
CA TYR A 180 4.05 -12.17 -15.50
C TYR A 180 3.45 -11.18 -16.51
N VAL A 181 3.47 -9.89 -16.21
CA VAL A 181 2.90 -8.82 -17.04
C VAL A 181 3.55 -8.74 -18.43
N ASP A 182 4.81 -9.21 -18.57
CA ASP A 182 5.59 -9.03 -19.80
C ASP A 182 5.72 -10.30 -20.67
N VAL A 183 5.01 -11.41 -20.35
CA VAL A 183 5.42 -12.72 -20.89
C VAL A 183 4.33 -13.40 -21.74
N ILE A 184 3.82 -12.73 -22.75
CA ILE A 184 3.25 -13.44 -23.89
C ILE A 184 4.30 -13.50 -24.99
N GLY A 185 4.93 -14.68 -25.11
CA GLY A 185 5.99 -14.94 -26.09
C GLY A 185 7.38 -15.17 -25.51
N GLY A 186 7.58 -15.03 -24.21
CA GLY A 186 8.88 -15.23 -23.55
C GLY A 186 8.86 -16.26 -22.41
N THR A 187 9.99 -16.83 -22.11
CA THR A 187 10.20 -17.66 -20.90
C THR A 187 10.47 -16.75 -19.72
N ASN A 188 9.62 -16.81 -18.69
CA ASN A 188 9.94 -16.16 -17.41
C ASN A 188 10.88 -17.06 -16.62
N LYS A 189 12.18 -16.83 -16.75
CA LYS A 189 13.21 -17.65 -16.09
C LYS A 189 13.09 -17.59 -14.58
N SER A 190 13.27 -18.75 -13.93
CA SER A 190 13.58 -18.81 -12.51
C SER A 190 15.04 -18.45 -12.31
N ILE A 191 15.32 -17.41 -11.52
CA ILE A 191 16.68 -16.97 -11.19
C ILE A 191 17.16 -17.52 -9.84
N ALA A 192 16.22 -18.03 -9.03
CA ALA A 192 16.49 -18.76 -7.80
C ALA A 192 15.25 -19.56 -7.36
N THR A 193 15.48 -20.62 -6.58
CA THR A 193 14.45 -21.29 -5.79
C THR A 193 14.53 -20.77 -4.36
N ILE A 194 13.40 -20.33 -3.82
CA ILE A 194 13.27 -19.84 -2.44
C ILE A 194 12.55 -20.91 -1.62
N LYS A 195 13.23 -21.49 -0.64
CA LYS A 195 12.66 -22.50 0.24
C LYS A 195 11.55 -21.93 1.13
N LYS A 196 10.57 -22.75 1.49
CA LYS A 196 9.57 -22.42 2.53
C LYS A 196 10.28 -21.97 3.81
N GLY A 197 9.76 -20.92 4.44
CA GLY A 197 10.32 -20.35 5.67
C GLY A 197 11.39 -19.28 5.45
N SER A 198 11.96 -19.17 4.25
CA SER A 198 12.94 -18.12 3.92
C SER A 198 12.32 -16.73 4.04
N LYS A 199 13.13 -15.74 4.43
CA LYS A 199 12.75 -14.32 4.40
C LYS A 199 13.18 -13.69 3.08
N VAL A 200 12.29 -12.90 2.49
CA VAL A 200 12.56 -12.05 1.34
C VAL A 200 12.24 -10.59 1.71
N GLN A 201 13.06 -9.65 1.26
CA GLN A 201 12.77 -8.24 1.43
C GLN A 201 11.77 -7.82 0.35
N LEU A 202 10.61 -7.31 0.75
CA LEU A 202 9.62 -6.74 -0.17
C LEU A 202 10.14 -5.38 -0.67
N VAL A 203 10.28 -5.25 -1.99
CA VAL A 203 10.64 -3.99 -2.64
C VAL A 203 9.38 -3.23 -3.05
N LYS A 204 8.44 -3.92 -3.69
CA LYS A 204 7.19 -3.31 -4.19
C LYS A 204 6.13 -4.39 -4.42
N ASP A 205 4.90 -4.12 -3.95
CA ASP A 205 3.70 -4.83 -4.41
C ASP A 205 3.25 -4.21 -5.75
N LEU A 206 3.11 -5.03 -6.79
CA LEU A 206 2.74 -4.58 -8.13
C LEU A 206 1.23 -4.35 -8.31
N GLY A 207 0.41 -4.62 -7.28
CA GLY A 207 -1.04 -4.46 -7.35
C GLY A 207 -1.78 -5.54 -8.14
N ASN A 208 -1.07 -6.54 -8.66
CA ASN A 208 -1.60 -7.59 -9.54
C ASN A 208 -1.40 -9.01 -9.00
N GLY A 209 -1.16 -9.16 -7.70
CA GLY A 209 -0.87 -10.44 -7.04
C GLY A 209 0.58 -10.88 -7.13
N TRP A 210 1.48 -10.00 -7.58
CA TRP A 210 2.92 -10.19 -7.63
C TRP A 210 3.64 -9.08 -6.88
N SER A 211 4.79 -9.43 -6.32
CA SER A 211 5.70 -8.47 -5.70
C SER A 211 7.11 -8.60 -6.26
N GLN A 212 7.77 -7.45 -6.37
CA GLN A 212 9.21 -7.38 -6.52
C GLN A 212 9.84 -7.59 -5.15
N VAL A 213 10.81 -8.49 -5.06
CA VAL A 213 11.51 -8.83 -3.81
C VAL A 213 13.01 -8.95 -4.02
N LYS A 214 13.76 -8.81 -2.91
CA LYS A 214 15.18 -9.20 -2.83
C LYS A 214 15.32 -10.47 -1.99
N TYR A 215 16.11 -11.41 -2.48
CA TYR A 215 16.48 -12.63 -1.78
C TYR A 215 18.01 -12.82 -1.87
N GLY A 216 18.70 -12.58 -0.75
CA GLY A 216 20.15 -12.43 -0.78
C GLY A 216 20.56 -11.26 -1.68
N ASN A 217 21.49 -11.50 -2.59
CA ASN A 217 21.96 -10.51 -3.58
C ASN A 217 21.13 -10.48 -4.89
N LYS A 218 20.08 -11.30 -4.98
CA LYS A 218 19.24 -11.39 -6.18
C LYS A 218 17.96 -10.57 -6.01
N SER A 219 17.56 -9.85 -7.06
CA SER A 219 16.27 -9.17 -7.16
C SER A 219 15.41 -9.86 -8.20
N GLY A 220 14.12 -10.00 -7.94
CA GLY A 220 13.19 -10.64 -8.85
C GLY A 220 11.75 -10.54 -8.37
N TYR A 221 10.90 -11.39 -8.91
CA TYR A 221 9.45 -11.34 -8.66
C TYR A 221 8.94 -12.66 -8.08
N ILE A 222 8.00 -12.55 -7.15
CA ILE A 222 7.31 -13.68 -6.51
C ILE A 222 5.81 -13.40 -6.45
N VAL A 223 4.99 -14.45 -6.48
CA VAL A 223 3.54 -14.31 -6.29
C VAL A 223 3.21 -14.02 -4.82
N ASN A 224 2.33 -13.06 -4.58
CA ASN A 224 1.96 -12.61 -3.23
C ASN A 224 1.33 -13.72 -2.38
N SER A 225 0.62 -14.67 -3.01
CA SER A 225 0.04 -15.83 -2.31
C SER A 225 1.07 -16.79 -1.69
N HIS A 226 2.34 -16.63 -2.01
CA HIS A 226 3.46 -17.37 -1.43
C HIS A 226 4.16 -16.61 -0.29
N LEU A 227 3.69 -15.42 0.06
CA LEU A 227 4.18 -14.58 1.14
C LEU A 227 3.20 -14.57 2.32
N ASP A 228 3.70 -14.39 3.54
CA ASP A 228 2.89 -14.37 4.76
C ASP A 228 2.21 -13.02 5.02
N ASP A 229 2.50 -11.99 4.23
CA ASP A 229 1.84 -10.69 4.34
C ASP A 229 0.49 -10.67 3.63
N LYS A 230 -0.58 -10.68 4.44
CA LYS A 230 -1.96 -10.67 3.96
C LYS A 230 -2.42 -9.31 3.42
N SER A 231 -1.64 -8.25 3.60
CA SER A 231 -1.95 -6.91 3.08
C SER A 231 -1.60 -6.74 1.60
N LEU A 232 -0.77 -7.65 1.07
CA LEU A 232 -0.37 -7.63 -0.34
C LEU A 232 -1.56 -7.86 -1.27
N SER A 233 -1.48 -7.25 -2.44
CA SER A 233 -2.49 -7.36 -3.47
C SER A 233 -2.75 -8.83 -3.84
N LYS A 234 -4.02 -9.14 -4.10
CA LYS A 234 -4.44 -10.44 -4.59
C LYS A 234 -4.73 -10.35 -6.08
N TYR A 235 -4.66 -11.49 -6.76
CA TYR A 235 -5.18 -11.57 -8.10
C TYR A 235 -6.68 -11.22 -8.12
N ASN A 236 -7.05 -10.29 -8.98
CA ASN A 236 -8.45 -10.00 -9.24
C ASN A 236 -9.08 -11.17 -10.00
N LYS A 237 -10.30 -11.52 -9.64
CA LYS A 237 -11.12 -12.48 -10.37
C LYS A 237 -12.12 -11.75 -11.24
N ILE A 238 -12.39 -12.29 -12.42
CA ILE A 238 -13.43 -11.81 -13.31
C ILE A 238 -14.26 -13.00 -13.82
N THR A 239 -15.52 -12.77 -14.05
CA THR A 239 -16.36 -13.69 -14.80
C THR A 239 -16.26 -13.33 -16.29
N VAL A 240 -15.82 -14.28 -17.09
CA VAL A 240 -15.87 -14.18 -18.55
C VAL A 240 -17.14 -14.89 -19.00
N VAL A 241 -18.06 -14.13 -19.59
CA VAL A 241 -19.41 -14.61 -19.93
C VAL A 241 -19.42 -15.53 -21.14
N LYS A 242 -20.42 -16.38 -21.22
CA LYS A 242 -20.71 -17.23 -22.40
C LYS A 242 -20.68 -16.39 -23.69
N GLY A 243 -20.09 -16.95 -24.71
CA GLY A 243 -19.96 -16.31 -26.03
C GLY A 243 -18.71 -15.50 -26.23
N ASN A 244 -17.98 -15.10 -25.14
CA ASN A 244 -16.69 -14.45 -25.31
C ASN A 244 -15.67 -15.38 -25.94
N ILE A 245 -14.83 -14.81 -26.81
CA ILE A 245 -13.71 -15.51 -27.44
C ILE A 245 -12.54 -15.52 -26.45
N TYR A 246 -11.98 -16.69 -26.21
CA TYR A 246 -10.77 -16.87 -25.42
C TYR A 246 -9.74 -17.69 -26.17
N SER A 247 -8.47 -17.37 -25.96
CA SER A 247 -7.34 -18.09 -26.54
C SER A 247 -6.56 -18.79 -25.46
N ARG A 248 -6.37 -20.12 -25.62
CA ARG A 248 -5.49 -20.90 -24.74
C ARG A 248 -4.04 -20.57 -25.04
N VAL A 249 -3.28 -20.21 -24.03
CA VAL A 249 -1.84 -19.98 -24.15
C VAL A 249 -1.06 -21.18 -23.58
N SER A 250 -0.12 -21.70 -24.36
CA SER A 250 0.79 -22.76 -23.95
C SER A 250 2.18 -22.45 -24.49
N ASN A 251 3.21 -22.56 -23.63
CA ASN A 251 4.59 -22.23 -23.97
C ASN A 251 4.74 -20.86 -24.67
N GLY A 252 4.01 -19.85 -24.18
CA GLY A 252 4.06 -18.49 -24.70
C GLY A 252 3.40 -18.29 -26.08
N LYS A 253 2.72 -19.31 -26.63
CA LYS A 253 2.02 -19.24 -27.93
C LYS A 253 0.54 -19.53 -27.75
N ILE A 254 -0.29 -19.03 -28.70
CA ILE A 254 -1.69 -19.41 -28.78
C ILE A 254 -1.79 -20.83 -29.30
N ALA A 255 -2.30 -21.74 -28.47
CA ALA A 255 -2.53 -23.14 -28.84
C ALA A 255 -3.85 -23.32 -29.58
N TYR A 256 -4.91 -22.59 -29.17
CA TYR A 256 -6.21 -22.56 -29.83
C TYR A 256 -7.03 -21.36 -29.37
N THR A 257 -8.08 -21.04 -30.16
CA THR A 257 -9.08 -20.01 -29.83
C THR A 257 -10.47 -20.63 -29.94
N LYS A 258 -11.32 -20.37 -28.94
CA LYS A 258 -12.71 -20.88 -28.87
C LYS A 258 -13.64 -19.84 -28.26
N LYS A 259 -14.95 -19.99 -28.50
CA LYS A 259 -16.01 -19.32 -27.73
C LYS A 259 -16.25 -20.07 -26.41
N LEU A 260 -16.54 -19.35 -25.35
CA LEU A 260 -16.99 -19.95 -24.09
C LEU A 260 -18.42 -20.52 -24.26
N ASP A 261 -18.59 -21.74 -23.82
CA ASP A 261 -19.85 -22.47 -23.80
C ASP A 261 -20.76 -22.07 -22.63
N LYS A 262 -20.16 -21.57 -21.54
CA LYS A 262 -20.82 -21.06 -20.33
C LYS A 262 -19.95 -20.04 -19.62
N ASP A 263 -20.52 -19.28 -18.70
CA ASP A 263 -19.80 -18.35 -17.86
C ASP A 263 -18.72 -19.05 -17.03
N ARG A 264 -17.56 -18.42 -16.92
CA ARG A 264 -16.43 -18.99 -16.16
C ARG A 264 -15.68 -17.91 -15.42
N GLU A 265 -15.32 -18.21 -14.17
CA GLU A 265 -14.45 -17.36 -13.37
C GLU A 265 -12.97 -17.62 -13.71
N PHE A 266 -12.23 -16.53 -13.90
CA PHE A 266 -10.80 -16.53 -14.15
C PHE A 266 -10.08 -15.59 -13.18
N THR A 267 -8.86 -15.91 -12.85
CA THR A 267 -7.94 -15.00 -12.15
C THR A 267 -7.24 -14.11 -13.17
N VAL A 268 -7.36 -12.79 -13.03
CA VAL A 268 -6.63 -11.83 -13.87
C VAL A 268 -5.18 -11.78 -13.39
N ILE A 269 -4.26 -12.14 -14.27
CA ILE A 269 -2.82 -12.07 -13.98
C ILE A 269 -2.26 -10.73 -14.45
N ALA A 270 -2.71 -10.25 -15.62
CA ALA A 270 -2.25 -9.00 -16.20
C ALA A 270 -3.26 -8.45 -17.22
N VAL A 271 -3.14 -7.15 -17.48
CA VAL A 271 -3.65 -6.52 -18.69
C VAL A 271 -2.44 -6.19 -19.56
N ILE A 272 -2.47 -6.62 -20.83
CA ILE A 272 -1.36 -6.41 -21.75
C ILE A 272 -1.35 -4.96 -22.20
N THR A 273 -0.25 -4.27 -21.98
CA THR A 273 -0.11 -2.82 -22.23
C THR A 273 0.57 -2.48 -23.55
N SER A 274 1.19 -3.48 -24.21
CA SER A 274 1.95 -3.27 -25.46
C SER A 274 1.90 -4.48 -26.40
N GLY A 275 2.31 -4.30 -27.66
CA GLY A 275 2.41 -5.36 -28.65
C GLY A 275 1.07 -5.81 -29.25
N LYS A 276 1.10 -6.92 -29.99
CA LYS A 276 -0.05 -7.48 -30.76
C LYS A 276 -1.32 -7.68 -29.93
N TYR A 277 -1.19 -7.95 -28.62
CA TYR A 277 -2.30 -8.26 -27.73
C TYR A 277 -2.60 -7.12 -26.76
N LYS A 278 -2.20 -5.87 -27.07
CA LYS A 278 -2.52 -4.70 -26.24
C LYS A 278 -4.02 -4.62 -25.96
N GLY A 279 -4.37 -4.42 -24.68
CA GLY A 279 -5.75 -4.35 -24.19
C GLY A 279 -6.38 -5.71 -23.83
N TYR A 280 -5.72 -6.83 -24.15
CA TYR A 280 -6.20 -8.13 -23.72
C TYR A 280 -5.86 -8.39 -22.23
N LYS A 281 -6.77 -9.12 -21.56
CA LYS A 281 -6.53 -9.64 -20.20
C LYS A 281 -5.87 -11.00 -20.30
N TYR A 282 -4.76 -11.17 -19.56
CA TYR A 282 -4.09 -12.44 -19.40
C TYR A 282 -4.64 -13.11 -18.14
N LEU A 283 -5.23 -14.29 -18.32
CA LEU A 283 -6.05 -14.95 -17.32
C LEU A 283 -5.50 -16.32 -16.97
N TYR A 284 -5.78 -16.77 -15.74
CA TYR A 284 -5.41 -18.09 -15.25
C TYR A 284 -6.60 -18.84 -14.67
N ARG A 285 -6.73 -20.12 -15.03
CA ARG A 285 -7.75 -21.03 -14.49
C ARG A 285 -7.29 -22.46 -14.66
N ASN A 286 -7.40 -23.28 -13.58
CA ASN A 286 -7.11 -24.71 -13.60
C ASN A 286 -5.74 -25.03 -14.24
N LEU A 287 -4.67 -24.40 -13.73
CA LEU A 287 -3.30 -24.58 -14.20
C LEU A 287 -3.06 -24.19 -15.68
N LYS A 288 -3.98 -23.44 -16.28
CA LYS A 288 -3.92 -23.06 -17.70
C LYS A 288 -4.05 -21.54 -17.84
N TYR A 289 -3.41 -21.00 -18.88
CA TYR A 289 -3.41 -19.58 -19.18
C TYR A 289 -4.25 -19.28 -20.41
N TYR A 290 -4.88 -18.10 -20.41
CA TYR A 290 -5.79 -17.68 -21.45
C TYR A 290 -5.65 -16.19 -21.74
N LEU A 291 -6.01 -15.80 -22.98
CA LEU A 291 -6.15 -14.41 -23.39
C LEU A 291 -7.63 -14.15 -23.68
N VAL A 292 -8.15 -13.05 -23.15
CA VAL A 292 -9.48 -12.55 -23.43
C VAL A 292 -9.39 -11.05 -23.70
N ARG A 293 -10.11 -10.59 -24.69
CA ARG A 293 -10.19 -9.16 -25.03
C ARG A 293 -11.07 -8.41 -24.06
#